data_1dba61d59a2c34d310c3fe24a8a9dae2
#
_entry.id   1dba61d59a2c34d310c3fe24a8a9dae2
#
_cell.length_a   1.000
_cell.length_b   1.000
_cell.length_c   1.000
_cell.angle_alpha   90.00
_cell.angle_beta   90.00
_cell.angle_gamma   90.00
#
_symmetry.space_group_name_H-M   'P 1'
#
loop_
_entity.id
_entity.type
_entity.pdbx_description
1 polymer ?
#
loop_
_entity_poly.entity_id
_entity_poly.type
_entity_poly.pdbx_seq_one_letter_code
_entity_poly.pdbx_strand_id
1 'polypeptide(L)'
;MYNKLTVEDVDVKGKKVLVRCDFNVPLDADGNITDENRIVGALPTIKYLIDNGARVILCSHMGKPKGEPVPSLSLAPVAKSLSEKLGKEVVFAADDNVVGDNAKKAVAEMNDGDVVILQNTLYRKEETKNEEAFSKELASLADLFVNDAFGTAHRAHCSNVGVSSILKPAVAGYLIEKEINFLGNAVNNPVRPLVAILGGSKVSSKISVIENLLKKVDKLIIGGGMAYTFFAAQGKTTGTSLLEPDYIDYAKKMLDEAGDKLLLPVDTVVAKEFANDAESQIVEGNIPDGWMGLDIGPRSEERRVGK
;
A
#
# COMPACT_ATOMS: atom_id res chain seq x y z
N MET A 1 6.59 -21.19 -2.98
CA MET A 1 7.56 -20.26 -2.36
C MET A 1 7.95 -19.25 -3.42
N TYR A 2 7.78 -17.96 -3.19
CA TYR A 2 8.29 -16.95 -4.12
C TYR A 2 9.81 -16.92 -3.99
N ASN A 3 10.51 -17.33 -5.05
CA ASN A 3 11.98 -17.35 -5.06
C ASN A 3 12.51 -15.95 -5.37
N LYS A 4 12.44 -15.05 -4.39
CA LYS A 4 12.99 -13.70 -4.46
C LYS A 4 14.10 -13.56 -3.44
N LEU A 5 15.21 -12.97 -3.86
CA LEU A 5 16.30 -12.65 -2.94
C LEU A 5 15.86 -11.62 -1.91
N THR A 6 16.30 -11.80 -0.68
CA THR A 6 16.10 -10.90 0.45
C THR A 6 17.40 -10.24 0.87
N VAL A 7 17.33 -9.33 1.84
CA VAL A 7 18.54 -8.69 2.40
C VAL A 7 19.51 -9.69 3.03
N GLU A 8 19.05 -10.88 3.43
CA GLU A 8 19.87 -11.95 4.03
C GLU A 8 20.66 -12.75 2.98
N ASP A 9 20.23 -12.71 1.71
CA ASP A 9 20.86 -13.47 0.63
C ASP A 9 22.04 -12.75 -0.02
N VAL A 10 22.40 -11.54 0.47
CA VAL A 10 23.43 -10.70 -0.15
C VAL A 10 24.43 -10.17 0.88
N ASP A 11 25.69 -10.11 0.49
CA ASP A 11 26.72 -9.47 1.31
C ASP A 11 26.59 -7.93 1.19
N VAL A 12 26.34 -7.29 2.32
CA VAL A 12 26.13 -5.83 2.43
C VAL A 12 27.28 -5.10 3.11
N LYS A 13 28.25 -5.82 3.67
CA LYS A 13 29.34 -5.25 4.47
C LYS A 13 30.18 -4.26 3.65
N GLY A 14 30.34 -3.05 4.14
CA GLY A 14 31.11 -1.98 3.49
C GLY A 14 30.46 -1.43 2.21
N LYS A 15 29.27 -1.89 1.84
CA LYS A 15 28.58 -1.45 0.63
C LYS A 15 27.59 -0.32 0.90
N LYS A 16 27.43 0.56 -0.06
CA LYS A 16 26.38 1.56 -0.10
C LYS A 16 25.10 0.89 -0.58
N VAL A 17 24.08 0.89 0.26
CA VAL A 17 22.80 0.21 0.00
C VAL A 17 21.68 1.24 -0.12
N LEU A 18 21.12 1.39 -1.31
CA LEU A 18 19.94 2.23 -1.53
C LEU A 18 18.69 1.45 -1.13
N VAL A 19 17.97 1.93 -0.12
CA VAL A 19 16.74 1.30 0.39
C VAL A 19 15.54 2.15 0.07
N ARG A 20 14.59 1.62 -0.69
CA ARG A 20 13.31 2.27 -0.94
C ARG A 20 12.34 1.93 0.18
N CYS A 21 12.01 2.91 1.00
CA CYS A 21 11.06 2.81 2.10
C CYS A 21 9.74 3.55 1.78
N ASP A 22 8.68 3.25 2.50
CA ASP A 22 7.44 4.01 2.45
C ASP A 22 7.27 4.86 3.72
N PHE A 23 7.82 6.07 3.69
CA PHE A 23 7.73 7.05 4.77
C PHE A 23 6.68 8.12 4.52
N ASN A 24 5.68 7.83 3.69
CA ASN A 24 4.54 8.72 3.48
C ASN A 24 3.62 8.71 4.70
N VAL A 25 4.11 9.26 5.81
CA VAL A 25 3.43 9.35 7.10
C VAL A 25 2.46 10.54 7.13
N PRO A 26 1.37 10.47 7.92
CA PRO A 26 0.50 11.62 8.11
C PRO A 26 1.17 12.67 9.01
N LEU A 27 0.99 13.94 8.64
CA LEU A 27 1.49 15.11 9.38
C LEU A 27 0.32 15.94 9.87
N ASP A 28 0.47 16.58 11.04
CA ASP A 28 -0.45 17.63 11.51
C ASP A 28 -0.19 18.97 10.80
N ALA A 29 -0.94 20.01 11.17
CA ALA A 29 -0.81 21.33 10.60
C ALA A 29 0.56 22.00 10.89
N ASP A 30 1.24 21.58 11.95
CA ASP A 30 2.55 22.08 12.37
C ASP A 30 3.71 21.25 11.75
N GLY A 31 3.39 20.21 10.98
CA GLY A 31 4.35 19.33 10.31
C GLY A 31 4.90 18.20 11.21
N ASN A 32 4.28 17.94 12.36
CA ASN A 32 4.66 16.81 13.20
C ASN A 32 4.02 15.51 12.70
N ILE A 33 4.74 14.41 12.86
CA ILE A 33 4.24 13.08 12.49
C ILE A 33 3.18 12.65 13.51
N THR A 34 1.99 12.29 13.02
CA THR A 34 0.86 11.83 13.86
C THR A 34 0.74 10.30 13.93
N ASP A 35 1.36 9.58 13.00
CA ASP A 35 1.45 8.11 12.99
C ASP A 35 2.80 7.68 12.44
N GLU A 36 3.51 6.87 13.21
CA GLU A 36 4.87 6.40 12.90
C GLU A 36 4.93 4.93 12.42
N ASN A 37 3.80 4.27 12.24
CA ASN A 37 3.75 2.85 11.90
C ASN A 37 4.59 2.49 10.67
N ARG A 38 4.64 3.37 9.66
CA ARG A 38 5.45 3.16 8.45
C ARG A 38 6.95 3.25 8.74
N ILE A 39 7.35 4.14 9.63
CA ILE A 39 8.75 4.26 10.05
C ILE A 39 9.15 3.02 10.84
N VAL A 40 8.32 2.62 11.81
CA VAL A 40 8.55 1.41 12.63
C VAL A 40 8.62 0.15 11.76
N GLY A 41 7.76 0.05 10.75
CA GLY A 41 7.76 -1.08 9.82
C GLY A 41 9.05 -1.25 9.01
N ALA A 42 9.78 -0.16 8.74
CA ALA A 42 11.05 -0.20 8.01
C ALA A 42 12.27 -0.48 8.91
N LEU A 43 12.14 -0.29 10.24
CA LEU A 43 13.28 -0.44 11.16
C LEU A 43 13.97 -1.81 11.11
N PRO A 44 13.27 -2.94 11.00
CA PRO A 44 13.94 -4.24 10.91
C PRO A 44 14.97 -4.32 9.78
N THR A 45 14.59 -3.91 8.58
CA THR A 45 15.49 -3.87 7.41
C THR A 45 16.66 -2.92 7.62
N ILE A 46 16.38 -1.71 8.12
CA ILE A 46 17.41 -0.69 8.37
C ILE A 46 18.42 -1.18 9.43
N LYS A 47 17.95 -1.74 10.55
CA LYS A 47 18.80 -2.28 11.62
C LYS A 47 19.64 -3.44 11.11
N TYR A 48 19.06 -4.39 10.39
CA TYR A 48 19.82 -5.50 9.80
C TYR A 48 20.99 -4.99 8.93
N LEU A 49 20.75 -4.01 8.09
CA LEU A 49 21.78 -3.43 7.22
C LEU A 49 22.87 -2.73 8.04
N ILE A 50 22.50 -1.94 9.05
CA ILE A 50 23.45 -1.27 9.96
C ILE A 50 24.31 -2.31 10.69
N ASP A 51 23.67 -3.31 11.30
CA ASP A 51 24.34 -4.33 12.12
C ASP A 51 25.29 -5.20 11.29
N ASN A 52 25.05 -5.31 9.98
CA ASN A 52 25.93 -5.99 9.03
C ASN A 52 26.93 -5.06 8.31
N GLY A 53 27.10 -3.83 8.81
CA GLY A 53 28.13 -2.90 8.36
C GLY A 53 27.87 -2.28 6.99
N ALA A 54 26.61 -2.18 6.56
CA ALA A 54 26.23 -1.43 5.35
C ALA A 54 26.24 0.07 5.59
N ARG A 55 26.44 0.86 4.53
CA ARG A 55 26.19 2.31 4.48
C ARG A 55 24.80 2.49 3.90
N VAL A 56 23.83 2.88 4.73
CA VAL A 56 22.40 2.83 4.40
C VAL A 56 21.92 4.16 3.84
N ILE A 57 21.46 4.17 2.59
CA ILE A 57 20.89 5.34 1.92
C ILE A 57 19.40 5.11 1.76
N LEU A 58 18.58 5.87 2.49
CA LEU A 58 17.13 5.75 2.46
C LEU A 58 16.54 6.71 1.44
N CYS A 59 15.60 6.24 0.64
CA CYS A 59 14.79 7.08 -0.23
C CYS A 59 13.31 6.77 -0.06
N SER A 60 12.48 7.81 -0.09
CA SER A 60 11.04 7.71 0.02
C SER A 60 10.33 8.89 -0.63
N HIS A 61 9.01 8.79 -0.71
CA HIS A 61 8.14 9.91 -1.06
C HIS A 61 7.33 10.39 0.15
N MET A 62 6.86 11.63 0.09
CA MET A 62 5.95 12.25 1.03
C MET A 62 4.88 13.04 0.28
N GLY A 63 3.61 12.77 0.54
CA GLY A 63 2.49 13.49 -0.08
C GLY A 63 2.48 13.43 -1.61
N LYS A 64 2.09 14.53 -2.24
CA LYS A 64 1.98 14.66 -3.71
C LYS A 64 2.46 16.03 -4.19
N PRO A 65 3.75 16.33 -4.14
CA PRO A 65 4.30 17.65 -4.52
C PRO A 65 4.29 17.93 -6.03
N LYS A 66 3.89 16.96 -6.86
CA LYS A 66 3.72 17.09 -8.33
C LYS A 66 5.00 17.47 -9.10
N GLY A 67 6.15 17.07 -8.59
CA GLY A 67 7.44 17.29 -9.25
C GLY A 67 8.09 18.65 -8.97
N GLU A 68 7.74 19.27 -7.86
CA GLU A 68 8.32 20.53 -7.39
C GLU A 68 8.62 20.44 -5.89
N PRO A 69 9.66 21.11 -5.38
CA PRO A 69 9.94 21.19 -3.96
C PRO A 69 8.79 21.86 -3.20
N VAL A 70 8.27 21.18 -2.19
CA VAL A 70 7.23 21.67 -1.28
C VAL A 70 7.73 21.49 0.16
N PRO A 71 8.15 22.56 0.88
CA PRO A 71 8.78 22.44 2.19
C PRO A 71 7.98 21.64 3.22
N SER A 72 6.65 21.75 3.23
CA SER A 72 5.76 20.98 4.12
C SER A 72 5.72 19.47 3.80
N LEU A 73 6.27 19.04 2.66
CA LEU A 73 6.37 17.63 2.24
C LEU A 73 7.83 17.14 2.24
N SER A 74 8.70 17.81 3.02
CA SER A 74 10.08 17.38 3.23
C SER A 74 10.14 16.13 4.11
N LEU A 75 11.17 15.30 3.89
CA LEU A 75 11.47 14.13 4.73
C LEU A 75 12.29 14.48 5.99
N ALA A 76 12.55 15.75 6.28
CA ALA A 76 13.28 16.17 7.48
C ALA A 76 12.64 15.66 8.80
N PRO A 77 11.31 15.71 9.01
CA PRO A 77 10.69 15.13 10.21
C PRO A 77 10.92 13.62 10.33
N VAL A 78 10.96 12.89 9.22
CA VAL A 78 11.23 11.45 9.18
C VAL A 78 12.67 11.16 9.60
N ALA A 79 13.65 11.96 9.14
CA ALA A 79 15.05 11.83 9.55
C ALA A 79 15.20 11.96 11.08
N LYS A 80 14.51 12.92 11.68
CA LYS A 80 14.49 13.13 13.12
C LYS A 80 13.90 11.92 13.86
N SER A 81 12.71 11.45 13.46
CA SER A 81 12.07 10.27 14.07
C SER A 81 12.92 9.02 13.92
N LEU A 82 13.56 8.80 12.77
CA LEU A 82 14.48 7.68 12.56
C LEU A 82 15.70 7.76 13.49
N SER A 83 16.29 8.96 13.66
CA SER A 83 17.43 9.14 14.58
C SER A 83 17.07 8.78 16.00
N GLU A 84 15.91 9.19 16.49
CA GLU A 84 15.42 8.86 17.83
C GLU A 84 15.20 7.34 17.98
N LYS A 85 14.58 6.69 16.98
CA LYS A 85 14.28 5.24 17.03
C LYS A 85 15.48 4.33 16.84
N LEU A 86 16.50 4.79 16.13
CA LEU A 86 17.76 4.06 15.93
C LEU A 86 18.77 4.34 17.02
N GLY A 87 18.58 5.41 17.83
CA GLY A 87 19.54 5.83 18.85
C GLY A 87 20.87 6.31 18.26
N LYS A 88 20.86 6.76 17.01
CA LYS A 88 22.02 7.27 16.28
C LYS A 88 21.60 8.32 15.28
N GLU A 89 22.55 9.16 14.85
CA GLU A 89 22.29 10.19 13.85
C GLU A 89 21.88 9.56 12.50
N VAL A 90 20.79 10.07 11.92
CA VAL A 90 20.40 9.87 10.52
C VAL A 90 20.58 11.19 9.80
N VAL A 91 21.56 11.25 8.90
CA VAL A 91 21.88 12.46 8.16
C VAL A 91 20.80 12.73 7.12
N PHE A 92 20.11 13.86 7.24
CA PHE A 92 19.18 14.30 6.22
C PHE A 92 19.91 15.05 5.12
N ALA A 93 19.98 14.47 3.92
CA ALA A 93 20.55 15.09 2.74
C ALA A 93 19.54 16.09 2.13
N ALA A 94 19.50 17.30 2.69
CA ALA A 94 18.60 18.36 2.27
C ALA A 94 19.01 18.87 0.88
N ASP A 95 18.40 18.32 -0.15
CA ASP A 95 18.69 18.64 -1.54
C ASP A 95 17.41 18.56 -2.39
N ASP A 96 16.92 19.68 -2.86
CA ASP A 96 15.68 19.75 -3.63
C ASP A 96 15.77 19.02 -4.99
N ASN A 97 16.98 18.79 -5.49
CA ASN A 97 17.23 17.93 -6.64
C ASN A 97 17.25 16.43 -6.29
N VAL A 98 17.08 16.08 -5.01
CA VAL A 98 17.12 14.71 -4.46
C VAL A 98 18.50 14.06 -4.57
N VAL A 99 19.16 14.14 -5.72
CA VAL A 99 20.53 13.64 -6.00
C VAL A 99 21.43 14.78 -6.45
N GLY A 100 21.37 15.92 -5.77
CA GLY A 100 22.25 17.05 -6.00
C GLY A 100 23.57 16.95 -5.21
N ASP A 101 24.26 18.07 -5.09
CA ASP A 101 25.59 18.11 -4.47
C ASP A 101 25.57 17.78 -2.98
N ASN A 102 24.55 18.23 -2.25
CA ASN A 102 24.40 17.91 -0.83
C ASN A 102 24.19 16.41 -0.61
N ALA A 103 23.35 15.77 -1.42
CA ALA A 103 23.10 14.34 -1.34
C ALA A 103 24.36 13.53 -1.66
N LYS A 104 25.07 13.89 -2.73
CA LYS A 104 26.34 13.24 -3.13
C LYS A 104 27.41 13.38 -2.07
N LYS A 105 27.54 14.58 -1.47
CA LYS A 105 28.48 14.84 -0.37
C LYS A 105 28.15 13.98 0.85
N ALA A 106 26.90 14.01 1.31
CA ALA A 106 26.47 13.22 2.46
C ALA A 106 26.76 11.72 2.26
N VAL A 107 26.50 11.18 1.07
CA VAL A 107 26.76 9.77 0.71
C VAL A 107 28.26 9.48 0.60
N ALA A 108 29.08 10.44 0.14
CA ALA A 108 30.53 10.26 0.04
C ALA A 108 31.22 10.19 1.40
N GLU A 109 30.70 10.90 2.39
CA GLU A 109 31.25 11.00 3.75
C GLU A 109 30.82 9.84 4.69
N MET A 110 29.95 8.91 4.23
CA MET A 110 29.44 7.79 5.05
C MET A 110 30.53 6.80 5.44
N ASN A 111 30.48 6.35 6.69
CA ASN A 111 31.20 5.20 7.20
C ASN A 111 30.27 3.98 7.33
N ASP A 112 30.83 2.82 7.57
CA ASP A 112 30.05 1.59 7.76
C ASP A 112 29.10 1.72 8.96
N GLY A 113 27.84 1.40 8.73
CA GLY A 113 26.74 1.56 9.69
C GLY A 113 26.07 2.93 9.67
N ASP A 114 26.58 3.93 8.94
CA ASP A 114 25.92 5.22 8.84
C ASP A 114 24.64 5.17 8.02
N VAL A 115 23.73 6.11 8.32
CA VAL A 115 22.44 6.23 7.64
C VAL A 115 22.26 7.64 7.10
N VAL A 116 21.96 7.73 5.82
CA VAL A 116 21.57 8.96 5.13
C VAL A 116 20.15 8.80 4.61
N ILE A 117 19.32 9.80 4.75
CA ILE A 117 18.00 9.86 4.08
C ILE A 117 17.99 10.98 3.05
N LEU A 118 17.62 10.66 1.83
CA LEU A 118 17.46 11.61 0.73
C LEU A 118 16.19 12.44 0.91
N GLN A 119 16.09 13.55 0.18
CA GLN A 119 14.87 14.35 0.09
C GLN A 119 13.78 13.59 -0.68
N ASN A 120 12.55 14.07 -0.58
CA ASN A 120 11.34 13.51 -1.20
C ASN A 120 11.53 13.27 -2.71
N THR A 121 11.50 12.01 -3.13
CA THR A 121 11.73 11.63 -4.54
C THR A 121 10.71 12.25 -5.50
N LEU A 122 9.50 12.56 -5.02
CA LEU A 122 8.45 13.22 -5.80
C LEU A 122 8.69 14.73 -6.05
N TYR A 123 9.79 15.32 -5.54
CA TYR A 123 10.23 16.65 -5.96
C TYR A 123 10.72 16.64 -7.41
N ARG A 124 11.06 15.46 -7.94
CA ARG A 124 11.49 15.28 -9.33
C ARG A 124 10.32 14.81 -10.19
N LYS A 125 10.07 15.53 -11.29
CA LYS A 125 9.02 15.19 -12.29
C LYS A 125 9.26 13.84 -12.95
N GLU A 126 10.53 13.47 -13.08
CA GLU A 126 11.01 12.23 -13.68
C GLU A 126 10.61 10.99 -12.87
N GLU A 127 10.45 11.12 -11.54
CA GLU A 127 10.20 10.00 -10.63
C GLU A 127 8.99 9.15 -11.07
N THR A 128 7.85 9.80 -11.28
CA THR A 128 6.60 9.09 -11.63
C THR A 128 6.56 8.58 -13.07
N LYS A 129 7.42 9.09 -13.93
CA LYS A 129 7.54 8.69 -15.33
C LYS A 129 8.56 7.59 -15.55
N ASN A 130 9.29 7.22 -14.50
CA ASN A 130 10.39 6.26 -14.56
C ASN A 130 11.46 6.64 -15.58
N GLU A 131 11.82 7.93 -15.61
CA GLU A 131 12.82 8.43 -16.58
C GLU A 131 14.22 7.90 -16.26
N GLU A 132 14.89 7.43 -17.29
CA GLU A 132 16.19 6.75 -17.18
C GLU A 132 17.27 7.63 -16.53
N ALA A 133 17.29 8.93 -16.83
CA ALA A 133 18.26 9.87 -16.30
C ALA A 133 18.23 9.91 -14.77
N PHE A 134 17.06 10.13 -14.16
CA PHE A 134 16.93 10.19 -12.72
C PHE A 134 17.11 8.80 -12.06
N SER A 135 16.72 7.74 -12.73
CA SER A 135 17.01 6.37 -12.29
C SER A 135 18.50 6.10 -12.19
N LYS A 136 19.30 6.58 -13.16
CA LYS A 136 20.77 6.50 -13.15
C LYS A 136 21.39 7.37 -12.06
N GLU A 137 20.86 8.58 -11.83
CA GLU A 137 21.31 9.45 -10.74
C GLU A 137 21.14 8.75 -9.38
N LEU A 138 19.94 8.20 -9.09
CA LEU A 138 19.69 7.44 -7.87
C LEU A 138 20.60 6.21 -7.75
N ALA A 139 20.74 5.45 -8.83
CA ALA A 139 21.58 4.27 -8.86
C ALA A 139 23.08 4.58 -8.64
N SER A 140 23.54 5.76 -9.05
CA SER A 140 24.94 6.17 -8.89
C SER A 140 25.37 6.35 -7.43
N LEU A 141 24.43 6.45 -6.50
CA LEU A 141 24.70 6.63 -5.08
C LEU A 141 25.07 5.32 -4.36
N ALA A 142 24.78 4.15 -4.93
CA ALA A 142 24.85 2.88 -4.21
C ALA A 142 25.40 1.73 -5.06
N ASP A 143 25.77 0.64 -4.36
CA ASP A 143 26.29 -0.60 -4.95
C ASP A 143 25.20 -1.64 -5.18
N LEU A 144 24.13 -1.62 -4.37
CA LEU A 144 22.98 -2.51 -4.47
C LEU A 144 21.67 -1.84 -4.02
N PHE A 145 20.54 -2.44 -4.35
CA PHE A 145 19.22 -1.90 -4.08
C PHE A 145 18.37 -2.84 -3.23
N VAL A 146 17.70 -2.28 -2.23
CA VAL A 146 16.70 -2.96 -1.41
C VAL A 146 15.35 -2.28 -1.59
N ASN A 147 14.32 -3.04 -1.99
CA ASN A 147 12.95 -2.55 -1.96
C ASN A 147 12.26 -3.01 -0.66
N ASP A 148 11.84 -2.05 0.15
CA ASP A 148 11.09 -2.30 1.38
C ASP A 148 9.81 -1.47 1.47
N ALA A 149 9.25 -1.10 0.31
CA ALA A 149 8.07 -0.26 0.16
C ALA A 149 6.96 -0.98 -0.58
N PHE A 150 6.27 -1.92 0.07
CA PHE A 150 5.20 -2.73 -0.54
C PHE A 150 4.09 -1.87 -1.12
N GLY A 151 3.65 -0.82 -0.40
CA GLY A 151 2.59 0.07 -0.86
C GLY A 151 2.85 0.79 -2.19
N THR A 152 4.11 0.87 -2.63
CA THR A 152 4.52 1.48 -3.90
C THR A 152 5.09 0.48 -4.90
N ALA A 153 5.24 -0.80 -4.54
CA ALA A 153 5.88 -1.82 -5.37
C ALA A 153 5.16 -2.04 -6.72
N HIS A 154 3.87 -1.72 -6.79
CA HIS A 154 3.05 -1.82 -8.01
C HIS A 154 3.26 -0.65 -9.01
N ARG A 155 4.05 0.39 -8.63
CA ARG A 155 4.26 1.58 -9.45
C ARG A 155 5.59 1.52 -10.18
N ALA A 156 5.60 1.85 -11.47
CA ALA A 156 6.82 2.01 -12.24
C ALA A 156 7.40 3.42 -12.01
N HIS A 157 8.12 3.61 -10.89
CA HIS A 157 8.81 4.85 -10.54
C HIS A 157 10.34 4.68 -10.66
N CYS A 158 11.09 5.79 -10.78
CA CYS A 158 12.55 5.76 -10.82
C CYS A 158 13.14 5.09 -9.58
N SER A 159 12.68 5.48 -8.37
CA SER A 159 13.16 4.94 -7.10
C SER A 159 12.73 3.49 -6.81
N ASN A 160 12.01 2.85 -7.73
CA ASN A 160 11.54 1.48 -7.64
C ASN A 160 12.00 0.68 -8.86
N VAL A 161 11.24 0.69 -9.97
CA VAL A 161 11.55 -0.07 -11.19
C VAL A 161 12.82 0.44 -11.86
N GLY A 162 13.00 1.75 -11.94
CA GLY A 162 14.18 2.34 -12.61
C GLY A 162 15.48 1.91 -11.93
N VAL A 163 15.63 2.14 -10.63
CA VAL A 163 16.82 1.77 -9.88
C VAL A 163 17.06 0.27 -9.89
N SER A 164 16.00 -0.53 -9.67
CA SER A 164 16.13 -2.00 -9.63
C SER A 164 16.52 -2.61 -10.99
N SER A 165 16.31 -1.90 -12.08
CA SER A 165 16.80 -2.33 -13.41
C SER A 165 18.29 -2.13 -13.59
N ILE A 166 18.89 -1.16 -12.88
CA ILE A 166 20.29 -0.74 -13.00
C ILE A 166 21.16 -1.40 -11.93
N LEU A 167 20.79 -1.25 -10.65
CA LEU A 167 21.53 -1.83 -9.52
C LEU A 167 21.22 -3.31 -9.36
N LYS A 168 22.29 -4.11 -9.34
CA LYS A 168 22.20 -5.56 -9.09
C LYS A 168 23.27 -5.95 -8.05
N PRO A 169 22.88 -6.80 -7.08
CA PRO A 169 21.56 -7.38 -6.87
C PRO A 169 20.50 -6.34 -6.43
N ALA A 170 19.24 -6.61 -6.78
CA ALA A 170 18.07 -5.88 -6.28
C ALA A 170 17.22 -6.87 -5.47
N VAL A 171 17.07 -6.62 -4.18
CA VAL A 171 16.52 -7.60 -3.23
C VAL A 171 15.35 -7.00 -2.43
N ALA A 172 14.59 -7.87 -1.77
CA ALA A 172 13.49 -7.50 -0.89
C ALA A 172 13.99 -7.20 0.52
N GLY A 173 13.46 -6.14 1.16
CA GLY A 173 13.55 -5.96 2.60
C GLY A 173 12.51 -6.80 3.34
N TYR A 174 12.62 -6.84 4.67
CA TYR A 174 11.75 -7.67 5.53
C TYR A 174 10.27 -7.32 5.43
N LEU A 175 9.92 -6.04 5.19
CA LEU A 175 8.52 -5.65 5.03
C LEU A 175 7.94 -6.27 3.75
N ILE A 176 8.65 -6.18 2.63
CA ILE A 176 8.25 -6.81 1.37
C ILE A 176 8.20 -8.33 1.51
N GLU A 177 9.20 -8.94 2.15
CA GLU A 177 9.23 -10.38 2.39
C GLU A 177 8.02 -10.84 3.20
N LYS A 178 7.70 -10.14 4.29
CA LYS A 178 6.53 -10.41 5.11
C LYS A 178 5.24 -10.35 4.28
N GLU A 179 5.05 -9.30 3.48
CA GLU A 179 3.87 -9.15 2.63
C GLU A 179 3.78 -10.26 1.56
N ILE A 180 4.89 -10.60 0.91
CA ILE A 180 4.95 -11.71 -0.06
C ILE A 180 4.59 -13.04 0.60
N ASN A 181 5.12 -13.31 1.80
CA ASN A 181 4.85 -14.55 2.52
C ASN A 181 3.39 -14.64 2.95
N PHE A 182 2.81 -13.57 3.52
CA PHE A 182 1.43 -13.57 3.96
C PHE A 182 0.44 -13.62 2.78
N LEU A 183 0.55 -12.68 1.84
CA LEU A 183 -0.37 -12.61 0.71
C LEU A 183 -0.15 -13.72 -0.30
N GLY A 184 1.11 -14.03 -0.58
CA GLY A 184 1.46 -15.09 -1.52
C GLY A 184 1.02 -16.47 -1.04
N ASN A 185 1.25 -16.80 0.24
CA ASN A 185 0.81 -18.07 0.82
C ASN A 185 -0.71 -18.14 0.94
N ALA A 186 -1.36 -17.04 1.39
CA ALA A 186 -2.82 -16.98 1.49
C ALA A 186 -3.51 -17.27 0.13
N VAL A 187 -2.90 -16.82 -0.99
CA VAL A 187 -3.50 -16.97 -2.31
C VAL A 187 -3.07 -18.25 -3.03
N ASN A 188 -1.82 -18.73 -2.83
CA ASN A 188 -1.29 -19.87 -3.60
C ASN A 188 -1.33 -21.20 -2.83
N ASN A 189 -1.18 -21.15 -1.49
CA ASN A 189 -1.22 -22.32 -0.61
C ASN A 189 -2.08 -22.03 0.62
N PRO A 190 -3.38 -21.72 0.47
CA PRO A 190 -4.21 -21.29 1.58
C PRO A 190 -4.41 -22.41 2.59
N VAL A 191 -4.40 -22.03 3.86
CA VAL A 191 -5.03 -22.85 4.91
C VAL A 191 -6.54 -22.78 4.72
N ARG A 192 -7.19 -23.93 4.63
CA ARG A 192 -8.64 -23.98 4.38
C ARG A 192 -9.45 -24.10 5.68
N PRO A 193 -10.63 -23.45 5.76
CA PRO A 193 -11.31 -22.69 4.70
C PRO A 193 -10.68 -21.31 4.45
N LEU A 194 -10.44 -20.94 3.18
CA LEU A 194 -10.04 -19.60 2.79
C LEU A 194 -11.29 -18.74 2.53
N VAL A 195 -11.51 -17.76 3.36
CA VAL A 195 -12.60 -16.77 3.20
C VAL A 195 -11.98 -15.43 2.80
N ALA A 196 -12.42 -14.88 1.68
CA ALA A 196 -12.05 -13.54 1.28
C ALA A 196 -13.21 -12.57 1.48
N ILE A 197 -12.90 -11.35 1.91
CA ILE A 197 -13.86 -10.25 2.02
C ILE A 197 -13.43 -9.17 1.02
N LEU A 198 -14.33 -8.80 0.13
CA LEU A 198 -14.08 -7.78 -0.89
C LEU A 198 -15.13 -6.68 -0.78
N GLY A 199 -14.67 -5.45 -0.53
CA GLY A 199 -15.50 -4.26 -0.47
C GLY A 199 -15.02 -3.18 -1.43
N GLY A 200 -15.88 -2.20 -1.66
CA GLY A 200 -15.60 -1.05 -2.51
C GLY A 200 -16.86 -0.37 -2.99
N SER A 201 -16.73 0.75 -3.68
CA SER A 201 -17.88 1.48 -4.22
C SER A 201 -18.39 0.90 -5.56
N LYS A 202 -17.51 0.30 -6.37
CA LYS A 202 -17.79 -0.09 -7.76
C LYS A 202 -17.37 -1.51 -8.09
N VAL A 203 -18.29 -2.28 -8.69
CA VAL A 203 -18.03 -3.62 -9.24
C VAL A 203 -17.05 -3.55 -10.40
N SER A 204 -17.21 -2.57 -11.29
CA SER A 204 -16.38 -2.37 -12.50
C SER A 204 -14.89 -2.36 -12.20
N SER A 205 -14.49 -1.77 -11.07
CA SER A 205 -13.09 -1.69 -10.65
C SER A 205 -12.52 -3.00 -10.07
N LYS A 206 -13.36 -4.01 -9.84
CA LYS A 206 -13.00 -5.24 -9.13
C LYS A 206 -13.28 -6.53 -9.91
N ILE A 207 -13.70 -6.43 -11.16
CA ILE A 207 -14.08 -7.59 -12.01
C ILE A 207 -13.00 -8.67 -11.98
N SER A 208 -11.78 -8.35 -12.37
CA SER A 208 -10.69 -9.32 -12.42
C SER A 208 -10.32 -9.88 -11.05
N VAL A 209 -10.51 -9.10 -9.99
CA VAL A 209 -10.27 -9.54 -8.61
C VAL A 209 -11.32 -10.56 -8.19
N ILE A 210 -12.62 -10.29 -8.45
CA ILE A 210 -13.73 -11.20 -8.14
C ILE A 210 -13.52 -12.54 -8.87
N GLU A 211 -13.30 -12.51 -10.18
CA GLU A 211 -13.10 -13.72 -10.99
C GLU A 211 -11.89 -14.56 -10.54
N ASN A 212 -10.79 -13.91 -10.17
CA ASN A 212 -9.60 -14.61 -9.70
C ASN A 212 -9.74 -15.16 -8.28
N LEU A 213 -10.42 -14.43 -7.38
CA LEU A 213 -10.67 -14.89 -6.02
C LEU A 213 -11.63 -16.09 -6.01
N LEU A 214 -12.74 -16.06 -6.78
CA LEU A 214 -13.71 -17.17 -6.86
C LEU A 214 -13.08 -18.51 -7.26
N LYS A 215 -11.98 -18.48 -8.02
CA LYS A 215 -11.23 -19.70 -8.37
C LYS A 215 -10.43 -20.29 -7.21
N LYS A 216 -10.16 -19.50 -6.17
CA LYS A 216 -9.20 -19.83 -5.11
C LYS A 216 -9.82 -19.98 -3.74
N VAL A 217 -10.88 -19.21 -3.44
CA VAL A 217 -11.50 -19.15 -2.12
C VAL A 217 -12.58 -20.23 -1.92
N ASP A 218 -12.83 -20.55 -0.67
CA ASP A 218 -13.99 -21.38 -0.29
C ASP A 218 -15.24 -20.52 -0.16
N LYS A 219 -15.09 -19.25 0.31
CA LYS A 219 -16.15 -18.23 0.35
C LYS A 219 -15.60 -16.87 -0.01
N LEU A 220 -16.40 -16.09 -0.73
CA LEU A 220 -16.17 -14.68 -1.05
C LEU A 220 -17.32 -13.86 -0.51
N ILE A 221 -17.04 -12.97 0.44
CA ILE A 221 -18.01 -12.04 1.01
C ILE A 221 -17.88 -10.71 0.27
N ILE A 222 -18.96 -10.23 -0.32
CA ILE A 222 -19.04 -8.91 -0.97
C ILE A 222 -19.67 -7.93 0.00
N GLY A 223 -19.00 -6.79 0.21
CA GLY A 223 -19.49 -5.69 1.05
C GLY A 223 -19.31 -4.32 0.39
N GLY A 224 -19.60 -3.26 1.13
CA GLY A 224 -19.54 -1.88 0.65
C GLY A 224 -20.56 -1.57 -0.44
N GLY A 225 -20.42 -0.42 -1.09
CA GLY A 225 -21.37 0.07 -2.12
C GLY A 225 -21.54 -0.86 -3.31
N MET A 226 -20.52 -1.64 -3.65
CA MET A 226 -20.62 -2.62 -4.75
C MET A 226 -21.65 -3.72 -4.49
N ALA A 227 -22.01 -4.01 -3.23
CA ALA A 227 -23.01 -5.02 -2.89
C ALA A 227 -24.39 -4.67 -3.47
N TYR A 228 -24.71 -3.38 -3.61
CA TYR A 228 -26.03 -2.97 -4.13
C TYR A 228 -26.22 -3.29 -5.61
N THR A 229 -25.14 -3.34 -6.40
CA THR A 229 -25.22 -3.83 -7.78
C THR A 229 -25.55 -5.33 -7.81
N PHE A 230 -25.04 -6.11 -6.87
CA PHE A 230 -25.42 -7.52 -6.71
C PHE A 230 -26.86 -7.69 -6.18
N PHE A 231 -27.32 -6.77 -5.33
CA PHE A 231 -28.74 -6.79 -4.88
C PHE A 231 -29.68 -6.52 -6.05
N ALA A 232 -29.38 -5.52 -6.90
CA ALA A 232 -30.13 -5.27 -8.12
C ALA A 232 -30.13 -6.49 -9.06
N ALA A 233 -29.00 -7.21 -9.17
CA ALA A 233 -28.92 -8.44 -9.95
C ALA A 233 -29.79 -9.58 -9.39
N GLN A 234 -30.09 -9.56 -8.08
CA GLN A 234 -31.07 -10.46 -7.43
C GLN A 234 -32.52 -9.98 -7.55
N GLY A 235 -32.77 -8.85 -8.24
CA GLY A 235 -34.10 -8.26 -8.37
C GLY A 235 -34.58 -7.46 -7.16
N LYS A 236 -33.67 -7.12 -6.22
CA LYS A 236 -33.99 -6.30 -5.04
C LYS A 236 -33.94 -4.81 -5.39
N THR A 237 -34.76 -4.01 -4.70
CA THR A 237 -34.66 -2.54 -4.78
C THR A 237 -33.46 -2.05 -4.00
N THR A 238 -32.78 -1.01 -4.51
CA THR A 238 -31.57 -0.43 -3.92
C THR A 238 -31.77 1.02 -3.48
N GLY A 239 -32.98 1.57 -3.59
CA GLY A 239 -33.29 2.96 -3.25
C GLY A 239 -32.35 3.94 -3.98
N THR A 240 -31.75 4.86 -3.22
CA THR A 240 -30.74 5.82 -3.72
C THR A 240 -29.30 5.38 -3.49
N SER A 241 -29.07 4.09 -3.20
CA SER A 241 -27.73 3.53 -2.98
C SER A 241 -26.86 3.64 -4.21
N LEU A 242 -25.54 3.53 -4.02
CA LEU A 242 -24.59 3.42 -5.14
C LEU A 242 -24.96 2.20 -6.01
N LEU A 243 -25.14 2.44 -7.32
CA LEU A 243 -25.50 1.41 -8.28
C LEU A 243 -24.71 1.61 -9.58
N GLU A 244 -24.25 0.52 -10.17
CA GLU A 244 -23.71 0.49 -11.52
C GLU A 244 -24.66 -0.31 -12.44
N PRO A 245 -25.63 0.35 -13.10
CA PRO A 245 -26.65 -0.35 -13.91
C PRO A 245 -26.04 -1.21 -15.03
N ASP A 246 -24.96 -0.74 -15.65
CA ASP A 246 -24.27 -1.43 -16.74
C ASP A 246 -23.59 -2.75 -16.30
N TYR A 247 -23.46 -2.97 -14.99
CA TYR A 247 -22.81 -4.15 -14.41
C TYR A 247 -23.77 -5.12 -13.71
N ILE A 248 -25.08 -4.90 -13.81
CA ILE A 248 -26.10 -5.79 -13.24
C ILE A 248 -26.03 -7.19 -13.86
N ASP A 249 -25.93 -7.26 -15.18
CA ASP A 249 -25.82 -8.55 -15.90
C ASP A 249 -24.52 -9.30 -15.52
N TYR A 250 -23.42 -8.56 -15.37
CA TYR A 250 -22.18 -9.13 -14.89
C TYR A 250 -22.32 -9.68 -13.44
N ALA A 251 -22.91 -8.90 -12.54
CA ALA A 251 -23.14 -9.32 -11.17
C ALA A 251 -24.04 -10.57 -11.12
N LYS A 252 -25.07 -10.65 -11.95
CA LYS A 252 -25.93 -11.83 -12.10
C LYS A 252 -25.15 -13.06 -12.55
N LYS A 253 -24.33 -12.92 -13.58
CA LYS A 253 -23.43 -13.97 -14.05
C LYS A 253 -22.52 -14.49 -12.93
N MET A 254 -21.93 -13.59 -12.14
CA MET A 254 -21.05 -13.96 -11.01
C MET A 254 -21.79 -14.69 -9.90
N LEU A 255 -23.03 -14.29 -9.61
CA LEU A 255 -23.90 -15.02 -8.66
C LEU A 255 -24.20 -16.44 -9.14
N ASP A 256 -24.55 -16.59 -10.41
CA ASP A 256 -24.88 -17.89 -11.01
C ASP A 256 -23.64 -18.82 -11.04
N GLU A 257 -22.47 -18.30 -11.41
CA GLU A 257 -21.22 -19.07 -11.49
C GLU A 257 -20.66 -19.43 -10.11
N ALA A 258 -20.76 -18.53 -9.15
CA ALA A 258 -20.20 -18.71 -7.82
C ALA A 258 -21.08 -19.55 -6.90
N GLY A 259 -22.40 -19.55 -7.11
CA GLY A 259 -23.36 -20.24 -6.24
C GLY A 259 -23.15 -19.90 -4.77
N ASP A 260 -23.07 -20.90 -3.92
CA ASP A 260 -22.91 -20.75 -2.47
C ASP A 260 -21.55 -20.18 -2.03
N LYS A 261 -20.61 -20.01 -2.94
CA LYS A 261 -19.31 -19.41 -2.62
C LYS A 261 -19.39 -17.90 -2.42
N LEU A 262 -20.29 -17.21 -3.15
CA LEU A 262 -20.42 -15.75 -3.07
C LEU A 262 -21.52 -15.40 -2.06
N LEU A 263 -21.12 -14.68 -1.01
CA LEU A 263 -22.00 -14.27 0.07
C LEU A 263 -22.22 -12.76 0.00
N LEU A 264 -23.51 -12.36 0.07
CA LEU A 264 -23.91 -10.96 0.15
C LEU A 264 -24.43 -10.66 1.56
N PRO A 265 -24.48 -9.38 1.98
CA PRO A 265 -25.17 -8.98 3.19
C PRO A 265 -26.64 -9.44 3.19
N VAL A 266 -27.15 -9.85 4.34
CA VAL A 266 -28.55 -10.27 4.52
C VAL A 266 -29.42 -9.13 5.05
N ASP A 267 -28.79 -8.17 5.72
CA ASP A 267 -29.40 -6.95 6.22
C ASP A 267 -28.49 -5.76 5.97
N THR A 268 -29.05 -4.57 5.95
CA THR A 268 -28.37 -3.33 5.57
C THR A 268 -28.81 -2.21 6.50
N VAL A 269 -27.85 -1.44 6.99
CA VAL A 269 -28.12 -0.14 7.64
C VAL A 269 -28.35 0.88 6.54
N VAL A 270 -29.53 1.51 6.54
CA VAL A 270 -29.93 2.51 5.55
C VAL A 270 -30.20 3.85 6.21
N ALA A 271 -29.93 4.95 5.49
CA ALA A 271 -30.26 6.30 5.91
C ALA A 271 -30.77 7.12 4.71
N LYS A 272 -31.38 8.29 4.99
CA LYS A 272 -31.85 9.20 3.93
C LYS A 272 -30.73 10.06 3.36
N GLU A 273 -29.65 10.25 4.12
CA GLU A 273 -28.50 11.08 3.75
C GLU A 273 -27.20 10.47 4.27
N PHE A 274 -26.09 10.85 3.67
CA PHE A 274 -24.74 10.41 4.09
C PHE A 274 -24.19 11.41 5.14
N ALA A 275 -24.66 11.27 6.39
CA ALA A 275 -24.22 12.08 7.53
C ALA A 275 -24.14 11.23 8.80
N ASN A 276 -23.24 11.61 9.73
CA ASN A 276 -22.99 10.82 10.96
C ASN A 276 -24.19 10.81 11.92
N ASP A 277 -25.04 11.83 11.88
CA ASP A 277 -26.23 12.02 12.68
C ASP A 277 -27.54 11.75 11.93
N ALA A 278 -27.44 11.20 10.72
CA ALA A 278 -28.60 10.84 9.90
C ALA A 278 -29.47 9.78 10.60
N GLU A 279 -30.80 9.96 10.51
CA GLU A 279 -31.74 8.92 10.91
C GLU A 279 -31.48 7.62 10.12
N SER A 280 -31.22 6.54 10.81
CA SER A 280 -30.93 5.25 10.21
C SER A 280 -31.88 4.16 10.68
N GLN A 281 -32.06 3.13 9.84
CA GLN A 281 -32.78 1.92 10.18
C GLN A 281 -32.12 0.71 9.55
N ILE A 282 -32.47 -0.48 10.05
CA ILE A 282 -31.99 -1.76 9.49
C ILE A 282 -33.10 -2.33 8.63
N VAL A 283 -32.75 -2.73 7.40
CA VAL A 283 -33.68 -3.39 6.47
C VAL A 283 -33.12 -4.74 6.02
N GLU A 284 -34.01 -5.70 5.83
CA GLU A 284 -33.70 -6.99 5.22
C GLU A 284 -34.21 -7.01 3.77
N GLY A 285 -33.32 -7.35 2.85
CA GLY A 285 -33.68 -7.50 1.44
C GLY A 285 -33.77 -6.19 0.66
N ASN A 286 -34.98 -5.65 0.47
CA ASN A 286 -35.20 -4.45 -0.32
C ASN A 286 -34.88 -3.15 0.44
N ILE A 287 -34.17 -2.24 -0.21
CA ILE A 287 -33.95 -0.89 0.32
C ILE A 287 -35.10 0.01 -0.15
N PRO A 288 -35.82 0.70 0.75
CA PRO A 288 -36.94 1.56 0.39
C PRO A 288 -36.55 2.75 -0.48
N ASP A 289 -37.48 3.27 -1.26
CA ASP A 289 -37.29 4.49 -2.03
C ASP A 289 -36.93 5.67 -1.13
N GLY A 290 -35.97 6.48 -1.58
CA GLY A 290 -35.44 7.63 -0.83
C GLY A 290 -34.46 7.28 0.29
N TRP A 291 -34.16 6.01 0.51
CA TRP A 291 -33.12 5.53 1.43
C TRP A 291 -31.90 5.01 0.68
N MET A 292 -30.74 5.17 1.25
CA MET A 292 -29.48 4.62 0.72
C MET A 292 -28.87 3.63 1.72
N GLY A 293 -28.32 2.56 1.22
CA GLY A 293 -27.53 1.64 2.02
C GLY A 293 -26.16 2.22 2.33
N LEU A 294 -25.76 2.17 3.58
CA LEU A 294 -24.50 2.74 4.07
C LEU A 294 -23.57 1.69 4.68
N ASP A 295 -24.12 0.70 5.37
CA ASP A 295 -23.34 -0.36 6.01
C ASP A 295 -24.12 -1.68 6.06
N ILE A 296 -23.43 -2.74 6.43
CA ILE A 296 -24.06 -4.05 6.70
C ILE A 296 -24.81 -3.99 8.06
N GLY A 297 -25.88 -4.74 8.18
CA GLY A 297 -26.60 -4.88 9.44
C GLY A 297 -25.98 -5.93 10.39
N PRO A 298 -26.49 -6.02 11.63
CA PRO A 298 -25.94 -6.92 12.66
C PRO A 298 -25.89 -8.40 12.25
N ARG A 299 -26.91 -8.89 11.52
CA ARG A 299 -26.96 -10.29 11.08
C ARG A 299 -25.90 -10.58 10.00
N SER A 300 -25.60 -9.60 9.16
CA SER A 300 -24.51 -9.69 8.19
C SER A 300 -23.15 -9.66 8.88
N GLU A 301 -23.00 -8.84 9.92
CA GLU A 301 -21.78 -8.76 10.74
C GLU A 301 -21.49 -10.09 11.44
N GLU A 302 -22.50 -10.76 12.01
CA GLU A 302 -22.35 -12.10 12.60
C GLU A 302 -21.85 -13.14 11.60
N ARG A 303 -22.34 -13.10 10.35
CA ARG A 303 -21.87 -13.99 9.28
C ARG A 303 -20.41 -13.69 8.90
N ARG A 304 -20.01 -12.43 8.92
CA ARG A 304 -18.64 -12.01 8.63
C ARG A 304 -17.64 -12.53 9.66
N VAL A 305 -17.99 -12.53 10.94
CA VAL A 305 -17.10 -13.00 12.03
C VAL A 305 -17.18 -14.52 12.27
N GLY A 306 -17.97 -15.26 11.46
CA GLY A 306 -17.94 -16.72 11.47
C GLY A 306 -18.71 -17.37 12.62
N LYS A 307 -19.76 -16.72 13.12
CA LYS A 307 -20.72 -17.29 14.07
C LYS A 307 -21.86 -18.03 13.37
#